data_f0d4dfbd5138df2119207904761e4154
#
_entry.id   f0d4dfbd5138df2119207904761e4154
#
_cell.length_a   1.000
_cell.length_b   1.000
_cell.length_c   1.000
_cell.angle_alpha   90.00
_cell.angle_beta   90.00
_cell.angle_gamma   90.00
#
_symmetry.space_group_name_H-M   'P 1'
#
loop_
_entity.id
_entity.type
_entity.pdbx_description
1 polymer ?
#
loop_
_entity_poly.entity_id
_entity_poly.type
_entity_poly.pdbx_seq_one_letter_code
_entity_poly.pdbx_strand_id
1 'polypeptide(L)'
;MTLRGGTLLVAVSLLPAAALAAETPATSVAATGYYYAMRDEPDFAAGVATLDHASWHLEARYNYEARNAGSAFVGWKFRGGEAITFEVTPIVGALFGAARGVVPGVEASVAWGSFDAYIEAEYVDDRNSADASYYYAWSELAWKPVEWLRVGLVGQRTHTVDTGRDLQRGVFAQATIGKATLGAYAFNPDSGARYVIVSLGARF
;
A
#
# COMPACT_ATOMS: atom_id res chain seq x y z
N MET A 1 78.74 14.65 16.31
CA MET A 1 77.57 13.81 16.48
C MET A 1 76.35 14.59 15.98
N THR A 2 76.09 14.43 14.66
CA THR A 2 75.10 15.25 13.91
C THR A 2 73.92 14.34 13.56
N LEU A 3 72.77 14.61 14.20
CA LEU A 3 71.48 13.98 13.91
C LEU A 3 70.86 14.67 12.64
N ARG A 4 70.73 13.86 11.61
CA ARG A 4 69.98 14.24 10.40
C ARG A 4 68.50 14.02 10.63
N GLY A 5 67.73 15.10 10.62
CA GLY A 5 66.28 15.02 10.61
C GLY A 5 65.75 14.66 9.21
N GLY A 6 65.07 13.51 9.10
CA GLY A 6 64.37 13.10 7.88
C GLY A 6 62.98 13.71 7.89
N THR A 7 62.68 14.57 6.92
CA THR A 7 61.34 15.13 6.67
C THR A 7 60.49 14.09 5.94
N LEU A 8 59.47 13.57 6.61
CA LEU A 8 58.48 12.65 6.01
C LEU A 8 57.46 13.46 5.21
N LEU A 9 57.54 13.39 3.89
CA LEU A 9 56.54 13.97 2.98
C LEU A 9 55.36 12.98 2.91
N VAL A 10 54.24 13.36 3.55
CA VAL A 10 52.97 12.65 3.41
C VAL A 10 52.30 13.20 2.13
N ALA A 11 52.29 12.42 1.04
CA ALA A 11 51.53 12.69 -0.15
C ALA A 11 50.06 12.38 0.10
N VAL A 12 49.22 13.39 0.28
CA VAL A 12 47.75 13.26 0.29
C VAL A 12 47.31 13.18 -1.15
N SER A 13 46.97 11.97 -1.63
CA SER A 13 46.31 11.77 -2.89
C SER A 13 44.84 12.19 -2.79
N LEU A 14 44.49 13.33 -3.33
CA LEU A 14 43.09 13.73 -3.56
C LEU A 14 42.52 12.82 -4.66
N LEU A 15 41.76 11.82 -4.28
CA LEU A 15 40.86 11.12 -5.21
C LEU A 15 39.78 12.10 -5.67
N PRO A 16 39.51 12.22 -6.99
CA PRO A 16 38.40 13.01 -7.44
C PRO A 16 37.11 12.38 -6.88
N ALA A 17 36.35 13.14 -6.12
CA ALA A 17 34.99 12.78 -5.78
C ALA A 17 34.22 12.67 -7.10
N ALA A 18 33.96 11.43 -7.53
CA ALA A 18 32.98 11.20 -8.58
C ALA A 18 31.65 11.77 -8.05
N ALA A 19 31.19 12.85 -8.66
CA ALA A 19 29.86 13.36 -8.44
C ALA A 19 28.91 12.24 -8.89
N LEU A 20 28.36 11.50 -7.93
CA LEU A 20 27.18 10.66 -8.14
C LEU A 20 26.12 11.62 -8.68
N ALA A 21 25.84 11.54 -9.97
CA ALA A 21 24.70 12.21 -10.56
C ALA A 21 23.49 11.73 -9.76
N ALA A 22 22.89 12.61 -8.97
CA ALA A 22 21.68 12.31 -8.25
C ALA A 22 20.62 12.02 -9.32
N GLU A 23 20.21 10.76 -9.46
CA GLU A 23 19.09 10.40 -10.32
C GLU A 23 17.88 11.21 -9.84
N THR A 24 17.22 11.89 -10.77
CA THR A 24 15.97 12.61 -10.44
C THR A 24 14.98 11.59 -9.89
N PRO A 25 14.44 11.79 -8.69
CA PRO A 25 13.52 10.82 -8.09
C PRO A 25 12.34 10.57 -9.03
N ALA A 26 12.08 9.32 -9.37
CA ALA A 26 10.97 8.96 -10.22
C ALA A 26 9.64 9.33 -9.54
N THR A 27 8.75 9.95 -10.30
CA THR A 27 7.36 10.18 -9.88
C THR A 27 6.48 9.12 -10.50
N SER A 28 5.60 8.52 -9.72
CA SER A 28 4.60 7.54 -10.15
C SER A 28 3.22 7.97 -9.69
N VAL A 29 2.26 7.95 -10.59
CA VAL A 29 0.85 8.17 -10.29
C VAL A 29 0.09 6.91 -10.60
N ALA A 30 -0.79 6.48 -9.70
CA ALA A 30 -1.70 5.37 -9.96
C ALA A 30 -3.13 5.72 -9.55
N ALA A 31 -4.10 5.10 -10.19
CA ALA A 31 -5.49 5.18 -9.79
C ALA A 31 -6.16 3.82 -9.98
N THR A 32 -7.01 3.42 -9.04
CA THR A 32 -7.77 2.17 -9.08
C THR A 32 -9.21 2.42 -8.66
N GLY A 33 -10.16 1.99 -9.50
CA GLY A 33 -11.56 1.91 -9.16
C GLY A 33 -11.93 0.49 -8.78
N TYR A 34 -12.81 0.35 -7.80
CA TYR A 34 -13.36 -0.91 -7.31
C TYR A 34 -14.87 -0.90 -7.42
N TYR A 35 -15.46 -1.97 -7.88
CA TYR A 35 -16.89 -2.21 -7.85
C TYR A 35 -17.19 -3.42 -6.98
N TYR A 36 -17.96 -3.21 -5.93
CA TYR A 36 -18.39 -4.22 -4.96
C TYR A 36 -19.78 -4.71 -5.35
N ALA A 37 -19.86 -5.93 -5.89
CA ALA A 37 -21.12 -6.62 -6.15
C ALA A 37 -21.51 -7.43 -4.90
N MET A 38 -22.40 -6.86 -4.10
CA MET A 38 -22.85 -7.39 -2.83
C MET A 38 -24.07 -8.29 -3.06
N ARG A 39 -24.20 -9.33 -2.24
CA ARG A 39 -25.35 -10.25 -2.37
C ARG A 39 -26.61 -9.70 -1.71
N ASP A 40 -26.49 -9.24 -0.48
CA ASP A 40 -27.59 -8.92 0.42
C ASP A 40 -27.65 -7.42 0.78
N GLU A 41 -26.73 -6.63 0.22
CA GLU A 41 -26.63 -5.18 0.40
C GLU A 41 -26.57 -4.47 -0.97
N PRO A 42 -26.86 -3.17 -1.05
CA PRO A 42 -26.65 -2.42 -2.28
C PRO A 42 -25.18 -2.42 -2.72
N ASP A 43 -24.97 -2.64 -4.00
CA ASP A 43 -23.68 -2.49 -4.65
C ASP A 43 -23.12 -1.09 -4.49
N PHE A 44 -21.80 -0.96 -4.54
CA PHE A 44 -21.14 0.34 -4.48
C PHE A 44 -19.80 0.34 -5.21
N ALA A 45 -19.32 1.53 -5.53
CA ALA A 45 -18.00 1.74 -6.07
C ALA A 45 -17.13 2.50 -5.07
N ALA A 46 -15.84 2.16 -5.05
CA ALA A 46 -14.80 2.87 -4.31
C ALA A 46 -13.65 3.24 -5.26
N GLY A 47 -12.82 4.18 -4.87
CA GLY A 47 -11.68 4.59 -5.67
C GLY A 47 -10.50 5.01 -4.81
N VAL A 48 -9.30 4.73 -5.31
CA VAL A 48 -8.01 5.08 -4.70
C VAL A 48 -7.13 5.70 -5.76
N ALA A 49 -6.47 6.81 -5.43
CA ALA A 49 -5.47 7.45 -6.27
C ALA A 49 -4.22 7.73 -5.45
N THR A 50 -3.04 7.39 -5.98
CA THR A 50 -1.76 7.57 -5.30
C THR A 50 -0.80 8.40 -6.13
N LEU A 51 0.05 9.17 -5.47
CA LEU A 51 1.20 9.83 -6.05
C LEU A 51 2.42 9.56 -5.18
N ASP A 52 3.42 8.93 -5.80
CA ASP A 52 4.71 8.65 -5.17
C ASP A 52 5.79 9.55 -5.78
N HIS A 53 6.60 10.17 -4.93
CA HIS A 53 7.79 10.92 -5.36
C HIS A 53 8.92 10.69 -4.37
N ALA A 54 9.99 10.06 -4.82
CA ALA A 54 11.08 9.58 -3.95
C ALA A 54 10.53 8.69 -2.81
N SER A 55 10.65 9.13 -1.57
CA SER A 55 10.08 8.45 -0.40
C SER A 55 8.69 8.97 0.00
N TRP A 56 8.23 10.07 -0.59
CA TRP A 56 6.89 10.58 -0.29
C TRP A 56 5.82 9.72 -0.94
N HIS A 57 4.76 9.47 -0.16
CA HIS A 57 3.54 8.83 -0.59
C HIS A 57 2.36 9.74 -0.28
N LEU A 58 1.56 10.06 -1.29
CA LEU A 58 0.29 10.77 -1.14
C LEU A 58 -0.81 9.89 -1.68
N GLU A 59 -1.92 9.83 -0.97
CA GLU A 59 -3.06 9.02 -1.38
C GLU A 59 -4.37 9.74 -1.12
N ALA A 60 -5.34 9.54 -2.01
CA ALA A 60 -6.71 10.00 -1.87
C ALA A 60 -7.66 8.84 -2.16
N ARG A 61 -8.69 8.69 -1.32
CA ARG A 61 -9.67 7.61 -1.44
C ARG A 61 -11.09 8.16 -1.38
N TYR A 62 -12.02 7.44 -1.97
CA TYR A 62 -13.45 7.71 -1.90
C TYR A 62 -14.24 6.42 -1.70
N ASN A 63 -15.22 6.43 -0.81
CA ASN A 63 -16.02 5.26 -0.41
C ASN A 63 -15.20 4.06 0.11
N TYR A 64 -14.01 4.29 0.62
CA TYR A 64 -13.11 3.22 1.03
C TYR A 64 -13.27 2.93 2.54
N GLU A 65 -13.06 3.91 3.40
CA GLU A 65 -13.23 3.78 4.86
C GLU A 65 -14.71 3.82 5.26
N ALA A 66 -15.49 4.64 4.59
CA ALA A 66 -16.94 4.74 4.84
C ALA A 66 -17.67 5.18 3.57
N ARG A 67 -18.94 4.81 3.45
CA ARG A 67 -19.77 5.26 2.32
C ARG A 67 -20.00 6.77 2.35
N ASN A 68 -19.88 7.41 1.19
CA ASN A 68 -20.00 8.86 0.98
C ASN A 68 -18.95 9.66 1.79
N ALA A 69 -17.84 9.05 2.12
CA ALA A 69 -16.68 9.67 2.73
C ALA A 69 -15.49 9.65 1.78
N GLY A 70 -14.67 10.67 1.88
CA GLY A 70 -13.34 10.72 1.27
C GLY A 70 -12.27 10.76 2.32
N SER A 71 -11.06 10.36 1.95
CA SER A 71 -9.89 10.46 2.79
C SER A 71 -8.68 10.90 1.98
N ALA A 72 -7.72 11.52 2.67
CA ALA A 72 -6.45 11.90 2.09
C ALA A 72 -5.32 11.57 3.07
N PHE A 73 -4.26 10.95 2.57
CA PHE A 73 -3.14 10.47 3.36
C PHE A 73 -1.82 11.06 2.88
N VAL A 74 -0.89 11.15 3.82
CA VAL A 74 0.52 11.33 3.57
C VAL A 74 1.28 10.19 4.23
N GLY A 75 2.29 9.67 3.55
CA GLY A 75 3.14 8.58 4.02
C GLY A 75 4.59 8.76 3.64
N TRP A 76 5.41 7.88 4.21
CA TRP A 76 6.83 7.83 3.92
C TRP A 76 7.27 6.39 3.67
N LYS A 77 7.86 6.14 2.50
CA LYS A 77 8.27 4.82 2.04
C LYS A 77 9.68 4.45 2.49
N PHE A 78 9.77 3.36 3.21
CA PHE A 78 11.03 2.68 3.55
C PHE A 78 11.16 1.45 2.66
N ARG A 79 12.25 1.35 1.90
CA ARG A 79 12.50 0.25 0.98
C ARG A 79 13.82 -0.41 1.29
N GLY A 80 13.91 -1.71 1.08
CA GLY A 80 15.14 -2.46 1.26
C GLY A 80 15.07 -3.89 0.77
N GLY A 81 16.18 -4.59 0.96
CA GLY A 81 16.36 -5.98 0.58
C GLY A 81 16.96 -6.17 -0.82
N GLU A 82 17.43 -7.38 -1.08
CA GLU A 82 18.01 -7.79 -2.36
C GLU A 82 17.23 -8.97 -2.94
N ALA A 83 17.49 -10.19 -2.46
CA ALA A 83 16.73 -11.38 -2.88
C ALA A 83 15.29 -11.41 -2.36
N ILE A 84 15.05 -10.83 -1.18
CA ILE A 84 13.73 -10.52 -0.63
C ILE A 84 13.65 -9.01 -0.55
N THR A 85 12.75 -8.40 -1.32
CA THR A 85 12.54 -6.95 -1.29
C THR A 85 11.33 -6.61 -0.45
N PHE A 86 11.37 -5.47 0.23
CA PHE A 86 10.24 -4.99 1.01
C PHE A 86 10.05 -3.47 0.86
N GLU A 87 8.82 -3.04 1.02
CA GLU A 87 8.45 -1.64 1.20
C GLU A 87 7.51 -1.55 2.41
N VAL A 88 7.75 -0.59 3.30
CA VAL A 88 6.89 -0.27 4.44
C VAL A 88 6.61 1.23 4.41
N THR A 89 5.34 1.58 4.43
CA THR A 89 4.87 2.96 4.32
C THR A 89 3.92 3.27 5.48
N PRO A 90 4.42 3.77 6.62
CA PRO A 90 3.53 4.41 7.59
C PRO A 90 2.80 5.57 6.93
N ILE A 91 1.49 5.63 7.17
CA ILE A 91 0.57 6.63 6.61
C ILE A 91 -0.23 7.30 7.74
N VAL A 92 -0.62 8.51 7.51
CA VAL A 92 -1.62 9.19 8.33
C VAL A 92 -2.55 9.98 7.43
N GLY A 93 -3.84 9.83 7.63
CA GLY A 93 -4.86 10.47 6.83
C GLY A 93 -5.90 11.23 7.63
N ALA A 94 -6.65 12.07 6.90
CA ALA A 94 -7.84 12.74 7.36
C ALA A 94 -9.05 12.22 6.61
N LEU A 95 -10.11 11.89 7.34
CA LEU A 95 -11.41 11.43 6.84
C LEU A 95 -12.39 12.61 6.83
N PHE A 96 -13.15 12.77 5.75
CA PHE A 96 -14.09 13.85 5.55
C PHE A 96 -15.34 13.39 4.77
N GLY A 97 -16.42 14.15 4.90
CA GLY A 97 -17.72 13.83 4.28
C GLY A 97 -18.69 13.22 5.27
N ALA A 98 -19.25 12.06 4.96
CA ALA A 98 -20.22 11.37 5.83
C ALA A 98 -19.59 10.87 7.14
N ALA A 99 -18.32 10.52 7.13
CA ALA A 99 -17.50 10.26 8.32
C ALA A 99 -16.39 11.33 8.44
N ARG A 100 -15.89 11.57 9.64
CA ARG A 100 -14.82 12.54 9.90
C ARG A 100 -13.87 12.01 10.95
N GLY A 101 -12.58 12.09 10.70
CA GLY A 101 -11.62 11.56 11.67
C GLY A 101 -10.19 11.64 11.22
N VAL A 102 -9.35 10.93 11.96
CA VAL A 102 -7.94 10.71 11.64
C VAL A 102 -7.72 9.21 11.46
N VAL A 103 -6.90 8.87 10.48
CA VAL A 103 -6.64 7.49 10.12
C VAL A 103 -5.13 7.25 10.10
N PRO A 104 -4.49 6.92 11.23
CA PRO A 104 -3.15 6.38 11.23
C PRO A 104 -3.16 4.94 10.70
N GLY A 105 -2.14 4.59 9.90
CA GLY A 105 -2.04 3.27 9.31
C GLY A 105 -0.64 2.93 8.83
N VAL A 106 -0.53 1.77 8.24
CA VAL A 106 0.67 1.26 7.60
C VAL A 106 0.30 0.41 6.40
N GLU A 107 0.97 0.63 5.31
CA GLU A 107 1.03 -0.29 4.18
C GLU A 107 2.37 -1.01 4.18
N ALA A 108 2.39 -2.29 3.87
CA ALA A 108 3.62 -3.02 3.72
C ALA A 108 3.51 -4.06 2.60
N SER A 109 4.59 -4.23 1.87
CA SER A 109 4.72 -5.28 0.87
C SER A 109 6.06 -5.98 1.00
N VAL A 110 6.08 -7.25 0.62
CA VAL A 110 7.28 -8.04 0.51
C VAL A 110 7.20 -8.90 -0.75
N ALA A 111 8.32 -9.04 -1.47
CA ALA A 111 8.39 -9.89 -2.66
C ALA A 111 9.62 -10.80 -2.60
N TRP A 112 9.45 -12.07 -3.02
CA TRP A 112 10.51 -13.08 -3.10
C TRP A 112 10.24 -14.04 -4.28
N GLY A 113 11.10 -13.97 -5.28
CA GLY A 113 10.91 -14.75 -6.51
C GLY A 113 9.57 -14.44 -7.19
N SER A 114 8.76 -15.47 -7.38
CA SER A 114 7.42 -15.33 -7.98
C SER A 114 6.30 -15.07 -6.95
N PHE A 115 6.63 -14.90 -5.69
CA PHE A 115 5.66 -14.65 -4.62
C PHE A 115 5.72 -13.21 -4.15
N ASP A 116 4.59 -12.68 -3.70
CA ASP A 116 4.52 -11.43 -2.97
C ASP A 116 3.42 -11.48 -1.90
N ALA A 117 3.57 -10.64 -0.89
CA ALA A 117 2.53 -10.37 0.09
C ALA A 117 2.36 -8.87 0.27
N TYR A 118 1.14 -8.46 0.57
CA TYR A 118 0.76 -7.08 0.88
C TYR A 118 -0.14 -7.04 2.09
N ILE A 119 0.02 -6.02 2.91
CA ILE A 119 -0.89 -5.69 4.01
C ILE A 119 -1.08 -4.18 4.06
N GLU A 120 -2.32 -3.78 4.31
CA GLU A 120 -2.73 -2.46 4.75
C GLU A 120 -3.41 -2.63 6.10
N ALA A 121 -3.02 -1.84 7.09
CA ALA A 121 -3.62 -1.89 8.42
C ALA A 121 -3.82 -0.48 8.94
N GLU A 122 -5.03 -0.16 9.41
CA GLU A 122 -5.44 1.17 9.79
C GLU A 122 -6.28 1.15 11.08
N TYR A 123 -6.24 2.27 11.79
CA TYR A 123 -7.20 2.60 12.81
C TYR A 123 -7.98 3.84 12.37
N VAL A 124 -9.28 3.71 12.19
CA VAL A 124 -10.17 4.83 11.87
C VAL A 124 -10.69 5.40 13.18
N ASP A 125 -10.19 6.58 13.55
CA ASP A 125 -10.67 7.37 14.71
C ASP A 125 -11.80 8.28 14.23
N ASP A 126 -13.06 7.80 14.31
CA ASP A 126 -14.22 8.58 13.89
C ASP A 126 -14.60 9.61 14.96
N ARG A 127 -14.51 10.88 14.60
CA ARG A 127 -14.81 11.99 15.49
C ARG A 127 -16.29 12.35 15.58
N ASN A 128 -17.13 11.80 14.73
CA ASN A 128 -18.58 11.95 14.84
C ASN A 128 -19.16 11.03 15.91
N SER A 129 -18.56 9.82 16.10
CA SER A 129 -18.98 8.85 17.09
C SER A 129 -17.80 7.95 17.48
N ALA A 130 -17.43 7.95 18.75
CA ALA A 130 -16.34 7.09 19.23
C ALA A 130 -16.64 5.59 19.00
N ASP A 131 -17.91 5.21 19.07
CA ASP A 131 -18.37 3.83 18.86
C ASP A 131 -18.27 3.41 17.38
N ALA A 132 -18.14 4.38 16.45
CA ALA A 132 -17.90 4.14 15.03
C ALA A 132 -16.41 3.95 14.68
N SER A 133 -15.51 4.13 15.64
CA SER A 133 -14.08 3.88 15.45
C SER A 133 -13.79 2.38 15.30
N TYR A 134 -12.86 2.02 14.40
CA TYR A 134 -12.58 0.63 14.11
C TYR A 134 -11.14 0.41 13.63
N TYR A 135 -10.67 -0.82 13.77
CA TYR A 135 -9.46 -1.32 13.12
C TYR A 135 -9.84 -2.01 11.81
N TYR A 136 -9.08 -1.72 10.77
CA TYR A 136 -9.19 -2.33 9.47
C TYR A 136 -7.86 -2.97 9.08
N ALA A 137 -7.91 -4.12 8.40
CA ALA A 137 -6.76 -4.68 7.74
C ALA A 137 -7.20 -5.41 6.47
N TRP A 138 -6.47 -5.15 5.38
CA TRP A 138 -6.49 -5.90 4.13
C TRP A 138 -5.17 -6.64 3.98
N SER A 139 -5.19 -7.88 3.52
CA SER A 139 -3.99 -8.67 3.31
C SER A 139 -4.10 -9.54 2.07
N GLU A 140 -3.01 -9.66 1.33
CA GLU A 140 -2.90 -10.49 0.15
C GLU A 140 -1.63 -11.35 0.23
N LEU A 141 -1.74 -12.60 -0.22
CA LEU A 141 -0.61 -13.48 -0.48
C LEU A 141 -0.76 -13.99 -1.91
N ALA A 142 0.20 -13.70 -2.76
CA ALA A 142 0.12 -13.91 -4.19
C ALA A 142 1.25 -14.73 -4.76
N TRP A 143 0.95 -15.40 -5.85
CA TRP A 143 1.86 -16.05 -6.77
C TRP A 143 1.72 -15.46 -8.17
N LYS A 144 2.86 -15.20 -8.83
CA LYS A 144 2.96 -14.72 -10.20
C LYS A 144 3.48 -15.85 -11.09
N PRO A 145 2.60 -16.68 -11.66
CA PRO A 145 3.02 -17.76 -12.57
C PRO A 145 3.69 -17.22 -13.85
N VAL A 146 3.27 -16.03 -14.26
CA VAL A 146 3.84 -15.26 -15.38
C VAL A 146 3.78 -13.77 -15.02
N GLU A 147 4.56 -12.93 -15.68
CA GLU A 147 4.72 -11.50 -15.34
C GLU A 147 3.41 -10.70 -15.33
N TRP A 148 2.49 -11.04 -16.22
CA TRP A 148 1.22 -10.34 -16.38
C TRP A 148 0.08 -10.86 -15.49
N LEU A 149 0.25 -12.00 -14.82
CA LEU A 149 -0.80 -12.64 -14.01
C LEU A 149 -0.37 -12.79 -12.56
N ARG A 150 -1.19 -12.30 -11.64
CA ARG A 150 -1.04 -12.43 -10.19
C ARG A 150 -2.30 -13.07 -9.63
N VAL A 151 -2.18 -14.19 -8.92
CA VAL A 151 -3.28 -14.93 -8.30
C VAL A 151 -2.96 -15.21 -6.85
N GLY A 152 -3.98 -15.27 -5.99
CA GLY A 152 -3.66 -15.49 -4.59
C GLY A 152 -4.85 -15.54 -3.65
N LEU A 153 -4.51 -15.48 -2.37
CA LEU A 153 -5.43 -15.42 -1.24
C LEU A 153 -5.57 -13.97 -0.78
N VAL A 154 -6.76 -13.60 -0.38
CA VAL A 154 -7.07 -12.30 0.19
C VAL A 154 -7.82 -12.45 1.50
N GLY A 155 -7.51 -11.59 2.46
CA GLY A 155 -8.22 -11.48 3.73
C GLY A 155 -8.53 -10.03 4.04
N GLN A 156 -9.73 -9.78 4.55
CA GLN A 156 -10.15 -8.49 5.07
C GLN A 156 -10.64 -8.68 6.50
N ARG A 157 -10.18 -7.84 7.40
CA ARG A 157 -10.58 -7.86 8.79
C ARG A 157 -11.01 -6.47 9.23
N THR A 158 -12.22 -6.38 9.77
CA THR A 158 -12.72 -5.19 10.46
C THR A 158 -13.00 -5.53 11.91
N HIS A 159 -12.64 -4.65 12.83
CA HIS A 159 -12.93 -4.80 14.25
C HIS A 159 -13.38 -3.47 14.83
N THR A 160 -14.67 -3.31 15.02
CA THR A 160 -15.29 -2.21 15.77
C THR A 160 -15.26 -2.49 17.25
N VAL A 161 -15.19 -1.44 18.07
CA VAL A 161 -15.07 -1.56 19.53
C VAL A 161 -16.24 -2.35 20.13
N ASP A 162 -17.46 -2.21 19.58
CA ASP A 162 -18.67 -2.77 20.16
C ASP A 162 -19.25 -4.02 19.47
N THR A 163 -18.96 -4.25 18.19
CA THR A 163 -19.63 -5.31 17.41
C THR A 163 -18.80 -6.57 17.15
N GLY A 164 -17.56 -6.60 17.66
CA GLY A 164 -16.70 -7.77 17.53
C GLY A 164 -15.86 -7.80 16.24
N ARG A 165 -15.38 -8.99 15.86
CA ARG A 165 -14.47 -9.19 14.73
C ARG A 165 -15.23 -9.69 13.52
N ASP A 166 -15.12 -9.00 12.41
CA ASP A 166 -15.52 -9.51 11.10
C ASP A 166 -14.24 -9.89 10.31
N LEU A 167 -14.15 -11.15 9.91
CA LEU A 167 -13.06 -11.69 9.12
C LEU A 167 -13.63 -12.26 7.83
N GLN A 168 -13.25 -11.66 6.74
CA GLN A 168 -13.62 -12.08 5.40
C GLN A 168 -12.38 -12.63 4.68
N ARG A 169 -12.55 -13.73 3.97
CA ARG A 169 -11.47 -14.44 3.28
C ARG A 169 -11.89 -14.74 1.85
N GLY A 170 -10.91 -14.78 0.97
CA GLY A 170 -11.20 -14.99 -0.43
C GLY A 170 -9.98 -15.35 -1.26
N VAL A 171 -10.24 -15.39 -2.53
CA VAL A 171 -9.22 -15.58 -3.57
C VAL A 171 -9.30 -14.44 -4.57
N PHE A 172 -8.20 -14.18 -5.26
CA PHE A 172 -8.19 -13.15 -6.28
C PHE A 172 -7.33 -13.53 -7.48
N ALA A 173 -7.58 -12.85 -8.59
CA ALA A 173 -6.75 -12.84 -9.78
C ALA A 173 -6.65 -11.41 -10.32
N GLN A 174 -5.45 -11.02 -10.77
CA GLN A 174 -5.18 -9.74 -11.39
C GLN A 174 -4.38 -9.98 -12.68
N ALA A 175 -4.79 -9.30 -13.76
CA ALA A 175 -4.07 -9.31 -15.03
C ALA A 175 -3.59 -7.90 -15.37
N THR A 176 -2.28 -7.73 -15.62
CA THR A 176 -1.67 -6.45 -15.98
C THR A 176 -1.26 -6.46 -17.44
N ILE A 177 -1.75 -5.48 -18.21
CA ILE A 177 -1.44 -5.28 -19.62
C ILE A 177 -0.97 -3.83 -19.80
N GLY A 178 0.31 -3.65 -20.09
CA GLY A 178 0.92 -2.34 -20.16
C GLY A 178 0.80 -1.59 -18.80
N LYS A 179 0.07 -0.49 -18.81
CA LYS A 179 -0.17 0.33 -17.61
C LYS A 179 -1.46 -0.01 -16.86
N ALA A 180 -2.32 -0.85 -17.43
CA ALA A 180 -3.62 -1.19 -16.87
C ALA A 180 -3.59 -2.54 -16.15
N THR A 181 -4.28 -2.62 -15.00
CA THR A 181 -4.48 -3.85 -14.23
C THR A 181 -5.97 -4.07 -14.01
N LEU A 182 -6.47 -5.21 -14.45
CA LEU A 182 -7.83 -5.70 -14.15
C LEU A 182 -7.74 -6.73 -13.03
N GLY A 183 -8.55 -6.59 -11.99
CA GLY A 183 -8.62 -7.49 -10.85
C GLY A 183 -10.03 -8.04 -10.61
N ALA A 184 -10.10 -9.24 -10.06
CA ALA A 184 -11.32 -9.85 -9.56
C ALA A 184 -11.03 -10.57 -8.24
N TYR A 185 -11.89 -10.35 -7.24
CA TYR A 185 -11.78 -10.92 -5.91
C TYR A 185 -13.11 -11.61 -5.56
N ALA A 186 -13.06 -12.81 -5.04
CA ALA A 186 -14.23 -13.54 -4.57
C ALA A 186 -14.09 -13.82 -3.08
N PHE A 187 -14.92 -13.16 -2.29
CA PHE A 187 -14.93 -13.26 -0.84
C PHE A 187 -15.98 -14.23 -0.33
N ASN A 188 -15.65 -14.92 0.74
CA ASN A 188 -16.54 -15.84 1.48
C ASN A 188 -17.29 -16.84 0.58
N PRO A 189 -16.61 -17.53 -0.37
CA PRO A 189 -17.29 -18.34 -1.38
C PRO A 189 -18.12 -19.47 -0.82
N ASP A 190 -17.83 -19.88 0.41
CA ASP A 190 -18.45 -20.97 1.17
C ASP A 190 -19.58 -20.52 2.11
N SER A 191 -19.97 -19.24 2.07
CA SER A 191 -20.96 -18.69 3.00
C SER A 191 -22.08 -17.90 2.33
N GLY A 192 -23.12 -17.57 3.09
CA GLY A 192 -24.20 -16.66 2.67
C GLY A 192 -23.72 -15.23 2.45
N ALA A 193 -22.66 -14.79 3.17
CA ALA A 193 -22.09 -13.44 3.09
C ALA A 193 -21.06 -13.28 1.95
N ARG A 194 -21.24 -14.01 0.84
CA ARG A 194 -20.34 -13.92 -0.32
C ARG A 194 -20.56 -12.64 -1.12
N TYR A 195 -19.47 -12.07 -1.63
CA TYR A 195 -19.48 -10.95 -2.56
C TYR A 195 -18.28 -10.99 -3.50
N VAL A 196 -18.33 -10.20 -4.55
CA VAL A 196 -17.26 -10.08 -5.54
C VAL A 196 -16.84 -8.62 -5.67
N ILE A 197 -15.54 -8.39 -5.80
CA ILE A 197 -15.00 -7.09 -6.16
C ILE A 197 -14.36 -7.21 -7.54
N VAL A 198 -14.68 -6.27 -8.42
CA VAL A 198 -13.95 -6.07 -9.68
C VAL A 198 -13.18 -4.77 -9.56
N SER A 199 -11.90 -4.78 -9.95
CA SER A 199 -11.06 -3.58 -9.92
C SER A 199 -10.46 -3.30 -11.30
N LEU A 200 -10.31 -2.01 -11.60
CA LEU A 200 -9.57 -1.52 -12.77
C LEU A 200 -8.62 -0.44 -12.30
N GLY A 201 -7.34 -0.67 -12.48
CA GLY A 201 -6.27 0.26 -12.13
C GLY A 201 -5.43 0.66 -13.32
N ALA A 202 -4.77 1.82 -13.20
CA ALA A 202 -3.75 2.27 -14.14
C ALA A 202 -2.60 2.95 -13.38
N ARG A 203 -1.36 2.78 -13.88
CA ARG A 203 -0.14 3.40 -13.34
C ARG A 203 0.59 4.16 -14.44
N PHE A 204 1.11 5.37 -14.09
CA PHE A 204 1.81 6.28 -15.00
C PHE A 204 3.16 6.74 -14.44
#